data_84b8f99e0fab37adef1d9ba4b31e5e25
#
_entry.id   84b8f99e0fab37adef1d9ba4b31e5e25
#
_cell.length_a   1.000
_cell.length_b   1.000
_cell.length_c   1.000
_cell.angle_alpha   90.00
_cell.angle_beta   90.00
_cell.angle_gamma   90.00
#
_symmetry.space_group_name_H-M   'P 1'
#
loop_
_entity.id
_entity.type
_entity.pdbx_description
1 polymer ?
#
loop_
_entity_poly.entity_id
_entity_poly.type
_entity_poly.pdbx_seq_one_letter_code
_entity_poly.pdbx_strand_id
1 'polypeptide(L)'
;MKYKLSDICEYAKGKIKVSALDENTYISTENMLPNKGGITKAASLPTQEQTQAFMKNDVLVSNFRPYFKKIWYATFDGGCSNDVLVFRAKDGVSSRFLHYVLADDTFFDYSMATSKGTKMPRGDKKAIMEYEVPELLYEDQCKIAGVLEVIDEKIDLNTDINIEFVFSKMQTTPRIGFW
;
A
#
# COMPACT_ATOMS: atom_id res chain seq x y z
N MET A 1 10.83 24.18 -6.44
CA MET A 1 11.86 23.14 -6.54
C MET A 1 11.19 21.77 -6.48
N LYS A 2 11.84 20.73 -6.95
CA LYS A 2 11.36 19.36 -6.84
C LYS A 2 12.39 18.55 -6.08
N TYR A 3 11.92 17.72 -5.17
CA TYR A 3 12.75 16.71 -4.50
C TYR A 3 12.69 15.41 -5.29
N LYS A 4 13.64 14.53 -5.03
CA LYS A 4 13.54 13.12 -5.40
C LYS A 4 12.88 12.34 -4.26
N LEU A 5 12.28 11.23 -4.58
CA LEU A 5 11.71 10.34 -3.55
C LEU A 5 12.77 9.96 -2.50
N SER A 6 14.03 9.78 -2.92
CA SER A 6 15.16 9.53 -2.03
C SER A 6 15.45 10.65 -1.04
N ASP A 7 14.96 11.87 -1.27
CA ASP A 7 15.14 12.98 -0.32
C ASP A 7 14.16 12.90 0.84
N ILE A 8 12.96 12.36 0.61
CA ILE A 8 11.86 12.30 1.60
C ILE A 8 11.66 10.95 2.25
N CYS A 9 12.17 9.85 1.67
CA CYS A 9 12.04 8.52 2.27
C CYS A 9 13.27 7.65 1.98
N GLU A 10 13.29 6.49 2.62
CA GLU A 10 14.24 5.41 2.36
C GLU A 10 13.53 4.04 2.34
N TYR A 11 14.18 3.04 1.77
CA TYR A 11 13.73 1.66 1.95
C TYR A 11 14.01 1.22 3.38
N ALA A 12 12.96 0.78 4.09
CA ALA A 12 13.12 0.27 5.45
C ALA A 12 14.04 -0.93 5.47
N LYS A 13 14.89 -0.98 6.50
CA LYS A 13 15.83 -2.06 6.76
C LYS A 13 15.36 -2.84 7.98
N GLY A 14 15.74 -4.10 8.04
CA GLY A 14 15.40 -4.97 9.17
C GLY A 14 14.73 -6.26 8.73
N LYS A 15 14.82 -7.27 9.60
CA LYS A 15 14.19 -8.56 9.40
C LYS A 15 13.44 -8.96 10.66
N ILE A 16 12.40 -9.75 10.47
CA ILE A 16 11.60 -10.34 11.52
C ILE A 16 11.55 -11.86 11.32
N LYS A 17 11.53 -12.62 12.41
CA LYS A 17 11.36 -14.09 12.35
C LYS A 17 9.93 -14.38 11.93
N VAL A 18 9.75 -15.32 11.00
CA VAL A 18 8.42 -15.73 10.55
C VAL A 18 7.62 -16.35 11.69
N SER A 19 8.29 -16.99 12.65
CA SER A 19 7.66 -17.54 13.86
C SER A 19 7.00 -16.50 14.78
N ALA A 20 7.31 -15.21 14.59
CA ALA A 20 6.68 -14.09 15.29
C ALA A 20 5.50 -13.45 14.52
N LEU A 21 5.15 -13.99 13.36
CA LEU A 21 4.10 -13.51 12.48
C LEU A 21 2.94 -14.49 12.44
N ASP A 22 1.78 -13.95 12.10
CA ASP A 22 0.57 -14.70 11.77
C ASP A 22 -0.01 -14.25 10.42
N GLU A 23 -1.15 -14.80 10.04
CA GLU A 23 -1.86 -14.47 8.80
C GLU A 23 -2.34 -13.00 8.74
N ASN A 24 -2.45 -12.31 9.89
CA ASN A 24 -2.88 -10.91 9.97
C ASN A 24 -1.70 -9.95 9.91
N THR A 25 -0.50 -10.40 10.25
CA THR A 25 0.71 -9.56 10.38
C THR A 25 1.74 -9.80 9.27
N TYR A 26 1.47 -10.74 8.35
CA TYR A 26 2.28 -10.98 7.17
C TYR A 26 1.65 -10.41 5.89
N ILE A 27 2.43 -9.60 5.16
CA ILE A 27 1.99 -8.96 3.91
C ILE A 27 2.79 -9.51 2.73
N SER A 28 2.09 -10.00 1.73
CA SER A 28 2.64 -10.40 0.44
C SER A 28 1.94 -9.68 -0.70
N THR A 29 2.45 -9.81 -1.91
CA THR A 29 1.78 -9.26 -3.09
C THR A 29 0.42 -9.91 -3.36
N GLU A 30 0.14 -11.07 -2.78
CA GLU A 30 -1.12 -11.82 -2.96
C GLU A 30 -2.25 -11.26 -2.10
N ASN A 31 -1.96 -10.90 -0.84
CA ASN A 31 -2.95 -10.34 0.07
C ASN A 31 -3.02 -8.80 0.07
N MET A 32 -2.23 -8.13 -0.76
CA MET A 32 -2.46 -6.73 -1.12
C MET A 32 -3.50 -6.66 -2.25
N LEU A 33 -4.54 -5.89 -2.06
CA LEU A 33 -5.63 -5.71 -3.04
C LEU A 33 -5.22 -4.74 -4.16
N PRO A 34 -5.68 -4.97 -5.40
CA PRO A 34 -5.42 -4.05 -6.50
C PRO A 34 -6.16 -2.73 -6.32
N ASN A 35 -5.76 -1.74 -7.14
CA ASN A 35 -6.37 -0.41 -7.17
C ASN A 35 -6.43 0.27 -5.80
N LYS A 36 -5.34 0.17 -5.03
CA LYS A 36 -5.20 0.80 -3.70
C LYS A 36 -6.21 0.27 -2.67
N GLY A 37 -6.74 -0.94 -2.88
CA GLY A 37 -7.81 -1.54 -2.07
C GLY A 37 -7.38 -2.07 -0.69
N GLY A 38 -6.16 -1.74 -0.23
CA GLY A 38 -5.67 -2.18 1.07
C GLY A 38 -5.17 -3.63 1.10
N ILE A 39 -5.40 -4.33 2.20
CA ILE A 39 -4.91 -5.69 2.44
C ILE A 39 -6.01 -6.62 2.93
N THR A 40 -5.77 -7.92 2.76
CA THR A 40 -6.56 -9.00 3.38
C THR A 40 -5.64 -9.88 4.23
N LYS A 41 -6.19 -10.88 4.90
CA LYS A 41 -5.40 -11.92 5.57
C LYS A 41 -4.53 -12.67 4.57
N ALA A 42 -3.32 -13.02 4.96
CA ALA A 42 -2.46 -13.89 4.17
C ALA A 42 -3.04 -15.32 4.16
N ALA A 43 -3.01 -15.97 3.00
CA ALA A 43 -3.45 -17.37 2.88
C ALA A 43 -2.46 -18.34 3.54
N SER A 44 -1.19 -17.96 3.65
CA SER A 44 -0.13 -18.74 4.28
C SER A 44 1.05 -17.86 4.65
N LEU A 45 1.86 -18.34 5.58
CA LEU A 45 3.15 -17.73 5.91
C LEU A 45 4.26 -18.31 5.02
N PRO A 46 5.35 -17.55 4.79
CA PRO A 46 6.49 -18.04 4.03
C PRO A 46 7.23 -19.13 4.80
N THR A 47 7.90 -20.03 4.08
CA THR A 47 8.66 -21.15 4.66
C THR A 47 10.06 -20.76 5.14
N GLN A 48 10.54 -19.58 4.79
CA GLN A 48 11.85 -19.06 5.21
C GLN A 48 11.84 -18.66 6.67
N GLU A 49 13.00 -18.70 7.33
CA GLU A 49 13.12 -18.39 8.76
C GLU A 49 12.82 -16.92 9.08
N GLN A 50 13.22 -16.00 8.19
CA GLN A 50 13.08 -14.56 8.37
C GLN A 50 12.58 -13.90 7.10
N THR A 51 11.86 -12.78 7.28
CA THR A 51 11.37 -11.94 6.19
C THR A 51 11.66 -10.46 6.45
N GLN A 52 11.38 -9.59 5.49
CA GLN A 52 11.51 -8.13 5.64
C GLN A 52 10.55 -7.64 6.72
N ALA A 53 11.06 -6.88 7.68
CA ALA A 53 10.22 -6.22 8.69
C ALA A 53 9.68 -4.88 8.17
N PHE A 54 8.48 -4.53 8.60
CA PHE A 54 7.92 -3.18 8.48
C PHE A 54 7.37 -2.72 9.84
N MET A 55 7.20 -1.42 10.00
CA MET A 55 6.65 -0.79 11.20
C MET A 55 5.38 -0.03 10.85
N LYS A 56 4.57 0.23 11.86
CA LYS A 56 3.46 1.17 11.75
C LYS A 56 3.94 2.49 11.17
N ASN A 57 3.14 3.09 10.28
CA ASN A 57 3.43 4.29 9.50
C ASN A 57 4.42 4.10 8.33
N ASP A 58 4.94 2.91 8.08
CA ASP A 58 5.61 2.61 6.81
C ASP A 58 4.59 2.52 5.68
N VAL A 59 5.03 2.77 4.45
CA VAL A 59 4.21 2.60 3.24
C VAL A 59 4.69 1.38 2.48
N LEU A 60 3.80 0.41 2.29
CA LEU A 60 4.08 -0.84 1.58
C LEU A 60 3.55 -0.75 0.15
N VAL A 61 4.39 -1.02 -0.84
CA VAL A 61 4.02 -1.02 -2.26
C VAL A 61 4.46 -2.35 -2.88
N SER A 62 3.57 -3.00 -3.61
CA SER A 62 3.93 -4.19 -4.38
C SER A 62 4.87 -3.81 -5.53
N ASN A 63 6.08 -4.39 -5.52
CA ASN A 63 7.04 -4.23 -6.61
C ASN A 63 6.74 -5.15 -7.82
N PHE A 64 5.85 -6.10 -7.62
CA PHE A 64 5.45 -7.06 -8.63
C PHE A 64 4.21 -6.56 -9.39
N ARG A 65 4.34 -6.38 -10.71
CA ARG A 65 3.29 -5.88 -11.58
C ARG A 65 2.71 -4.55 -11.08
N PRO A 66 3.48 -3.44 -11.12
CA PRO A 66 3.06 -2.15 -10.56
C PRO A 66 1.72 -1.62 -11.10
N TYR A 67 1.31 -2.05 -12.30
CA TYR A 67 0.02 -1.69 -12.90
C TYR A 67 -1.21 -2.14 -12.08
N PHE A 68 -1.06 -3.05 -11.12
CA PHE A 68 -2.13 -3.37 -10.19
C PHE A 68 -2.32 -2.30 -9.08
N LYS A 69 -1.42 -1.34 -8.97
CA LYS A 69 -1.49 -0.21 -8.02
C LYS A 69 -1.76 -0.67 -6.58
N LYS A 70 -1.01 -1.68 -6.13
CA LYS A 70 -1.15 -2.26 -4.80
C LYS A 70 -0.29 -1.49 -3.82
N ILE A 71 -0.91 -0.78 -2.90
CA ILE A 71 -0.29 0.03 -1.85
C ILE A 71 -1.09 -0.08 -0.55
N TRP A 72 -0.40 0.01 0.58
CA TRP A 72 -1.02 0.03 1.89
C TRP A 72 -0.19 0.86 2.87
N TYR A 73 -0.86 1.67 3.68
CA TYR A 73 -0.27 2.40 4.79
C TYR A 73 -0.33 1.53 6.04
N ALA A 74 0.83 1.19 6.62
CA ALA A 74 0.90 0.25 7.73
C ALA A 74 0.27 0.80 9.01
N THR A 75 -0.76 0.13 9.50
CA THR A 75 -1.44 0.48 10.75
C THR A 75 -0.93 -0.32 11.95
N PHE A 76 -0.07 -1.31 11.71
CA PHE A 76 0.60 -2.17 12.70
C PHE A 76 2.01 -2.55 12.24
N ASP A 77 2.79 -3.17 13.13
CA ASP A 77 4.12 -3.70 12.82
C ASP A 77 3.99 -5.15 12.32
N GLY A 78 4.86 -5.56 11.39
CA GLY A 78 4.81 -6.92 10.87
C GLY A 78 5.96 -7.27 9.93
N GLY A 79 5.72 -8.28 9.10
CA GLY A 79 6.66 -8.75 8.09
C GLY A 79 6.06 -8.80 6.70
N CYS A 80 6.88 -8.66 5.67
CA CYS A 80 6.40 -8.72 4.30
C CYS A 80 7.34 -9.51 3.38
N SER A 81 6.80 -9.90 2.23
CA SER A 81 7.59 -10.61 1.20
C SER A 81 8.62 -9.67 0.55
N ASN A 82 9.66 -10.24 -0.06
CA ASN A 82 10.70 -9.49 -0.74
C ASN A 82 10.21 -8.73 -2.00
N ASP A 83 9.03 -9.09 -2.50
CA ASP A 83 8.38 -8.41 -3.63
C ASP A 83 7.49 -7.22 -3.16
N VAL A 84 7.49 -6.92 -1.87
CA VAL A 84 6.88 -5.71 -1.30
C VAL A 84 8.00 -4.75 -0.92
N LEU A 85 7.93 -3.53 -1.43
CA LEU A 85 8.81 -2.43 -1.06
C LEU A 85 8.25 -1.74 0.16
N VAL A 86 9.09 -1.52 1.16
CA VAL A 86 8.73 -0.82 2.39
C VAL A 86 9.41 0.54 2.39
N PHE A 87 8.62 1.60 2.24
CA PHE A 87 9.10 2.97 2.27
C PHE A 87 8.88 3.55 3.66
N ARG A 88 9.93 4.11 4.23
CA ARG A 88 9.90 4.81 5.53
C ARG A 88 10.17 6.29 5.31
N ALA A 89 9.30 7.14 5.81
CA ALA A 89 9.50 8.58 5.78
C ALA A 89 10.75 8.95 6.60
N LYS A 90 11.52 9.91 6.10
CA LYS A 90 12.65 10.50 6.83
C LYS A 90 12.16 11.52 7.86
N ASP A 91 13.05 11.91 8.77
CA ASP A 91 12.77 12.96 9.74
C ASP A 91 12.32 14.26 9.03
N GLY A 92 11.26 14.87 9.56
CA GLY A 92 10.66 16.06 8.96
C GLY A 92 9.75 15.81 7.76
N VAL A 93 9.43 14.55 7.46
CA VAL A 93 8.47 14.17 6.42
C VAL A 93 7.25 13.48 7.05
N SER A 94 6.06 13.91 6.68
CA SER A 94 4.81 13.24 7.06
C SER A 94 4.69 11.89 6.36
N SER A 95 4.59 10.81 7.14
CA SER A 95 4.41 9.47 6.58
C SER A 95 3.08 9.31 5.83
N ARG A 96 2.03 10.02 6.25
CA ARG A 96 0.75 10.09 5.54
C ARG A 96 0.89 10.81 4.20
N PHE A 97 1.62 11.93 4.17
CA PHE A 97 1.93 12.61 2.91
C PHE A 97 2.70 11.70 1.96
N LEU A 98 3.73 10.99 2.47
CA LEU A 98 4.47 10.00 1.69
C LEU A 98 3.54 8.93 1.10
N HIS A 99 2.56 8.44 1.88
CA HIS A 99 1.56 7.50 1.38
C HIS A 99 0.80 8.07 0.18
N TYR A 100 0.31 9.29 0.25
CA TYR A 100 -0.44 9.90 -0.87
C TYR A 100 0.43 10.19 -2.08
N VAL A 101 1.69 10.58 -1.90
CA VAL A 101 2.66 10.70 -2.99
C VAL A 101 2.85 9.37 -3.73
N LEU A 102 2.98 8.27 -2.99
CA LEU A 102 3.15 6.93 -3.56
C LEU A 102 1.83 6.30 -4.06
N ALA A 103 0.69 6.80 -3.59
CA ALA A 103 -0.62 6.37 -4.05
C ALA A 103 -1.05 7.06 -5.35
N ASP A 104 -0.35 8.10 -5.80
CA ASP A 104 -0.64 8.78 -7.05
C ASP A 104 -0.42 7.86 -8.26
N ASP A 105 -1.29 7.93 -9.24
CA ASP A 105 -1.21 7.10 -10.44
C ASP A 105 0.08 7.34 -11.23
N THR A 106 0.58 8.57 -11.23
CA THR A 106 1.84 8.94 -11.91
C THR A 106 3.06 8.22 -11.33
N PHE A 107 3.04 7.91 -10.02
CA PHE A 107 4.08 7.09 -9.40
C PHE A 107 4.06 5.65 -9.95
N PHE A 108 2.90 5.05 -10.09
CA PHE A 108 2.78 3.70 -10.65
C PHE A 108 3.15 3.67 -12.14
N ASP A 109 2.76 4.68 -12.91
CA ASP A 109 3.15 4.83 -14.32
C ASP A 109 4.67 4.97 -14.46
N TYR A 110 5.31 5.78 -13.60
CA TYR A 110 6.75 5.89 -13.56
C TYR A 110 7.44 4.57 -13.16
N SER A 111 6.91 3.89 -12.14
CA SER A 111 7.42 2.58 -11.71
C SER A 111 7.30 1.54 -12.84
N MET A 112 6.23 1.57 -13.63
CA MET A 112 6.07 0.72 -14.82
C MET A 112 7.04 1.09 -15.93
N ALA A 113 7.19 2.38 -16.24
CA ALA A 113 8.10 2.86 -17.29
C ALA A 113 9.57 2.49 -17.03
N THR A 114 9.96 2.43 -15.75
CA THR A 114 11.31 2.06 -15.31
C THR A 114 11.46 0.58 -14.95
N SER A 115 10.39 -0.22 -15.10
CA SER A 115 10.39 -1.63 -14.72
C SER A 115 11.25 -2.50 -15.65
N LYS A 116 11.70 -3.63 -15.10
CA LYS A 116 12.44 -4.66 -15.82
C LYS A 116 11.60 -5.95 -15.94
N GLY A 117 11.70 -6.61 -17.09
CA GLY A 117 10.98 -7.86 -17.38
C GLY A 117 9.65 -7.61 -18.11
N THR A 118 9.40 -8.38 -19.15
CA THR A 118 8.21 -8.23 -20.02
C THR A 118 6.99 -8.98 -19.49
N LYS A 119 7.15 -10.22 -19.04
CA LYS A 119 6.03 -11.07 -18.58
C LYS A 119 5.66 -10.81 -17.11
N MET A 120 6.65 -10.48 -16.29
CA MET A 120 6.48 -10.22 -14.84
C MET A 120 7.28 -8.97 -14.46
N PRO A 121 6.80 -7.76 -14.86
CA PRO A 121 7.54 -6.54 -14.62
C PRO A 121 7.72 -6.29 -13.12
N ARG A 122 8.96 -5.91 -12.75
CA ARG A 122 9.30 -5.42 -11.42
C ARG A 122 9.91 -4.03 -11.54
N GLY A 123 9.45 -3.09 -10.73
CA GLY A 123 10.01 -1.75 -10.67
C GLY A 123 11.50 -1.79 -10.32
N ASP A 124 12.29 -0.96 -10.97
CA ASP A 124 13.70 -0.78 -10.63
C ASP A 124 13.82 0.05 -9.35
N LYS A 125 14.27 -0.58 -8.26
CA LYS A 125 14.38 0.06 -6.93
C LYS A 125 15.20 1.34 -6.93
N LYS A 126 16.25 1.43 -7.77
CA LYS A 126 17.08 2.63 -7.87
C LYS A 126 16.37 3.73 -8.64
N ALA A 127 15.74 3.38 -9.77
CA ALA A 127 14.97 4.32 -10.55
C ALA A 127 13.76 4.86 -9.77
N ILE A 128 13.05 4.03 -9.01
CA ILE A 128 11.93 4.46 -8.17
C ILE A 128 12.34 5.59 -7.22
N MET A 129 13.53 5.54 -6.62
CA MET A 129 14.01 6.56 -5.69
C MET A 129 14.37 7.89 -6.39
N GLU A 130 14.47 7.92 -7.72
CA GLU A 130 14.66 9.13 -8.53
C GLU A 130 13.34 9.81 -8.93
N TYR A 131 12.18 9.23 -8.54
CA TYR A 131 10.86 9.81 -8.81
C TYR A 131 10.77 11.22 -8.22
N GLU A 132 10.32 12.19 -9.03
CA GLU A 132 10.20 13.59 -8.62
C GLU A 132 8.96 13.83 -7.78
N VAL A 133 9.14 14.46 -6.64
CA VAL A 133 8.07 14.80 -5.69
C VAL A 133 8.05 16.30 -5.41
N PRO A 134 6.91 16.90 -5.05
CA PRO A 134 6.84 18.30 -4.69
C PRO A 134 7.64 18.59 -3.41
N GLU A 135 8.38 19.70 -3.42
CA GLU A 135 9.03 20.25 -2.23
C GLU A 135 8.00 21.02 -1.41
N LEU A 136 7.66 20.53 -0.23
CA LEU A 136 6.68 21.14 0.66
C LEU A 136 7.20 21.18 2.10
N LEU A 137 6.85 22.23 2.82
CA LEU A 137 7.10 22.32 4.25
C LEU A 137 6.29 21.24 5.00
N TYR A 138 6.81 20.75 6.11
CA TYR A 138 6.15 19.72 6.92
C TYR A 138 4.69 20.05 7.28
N GLU A 139 4.44 21.31 7.63
CA GLU A 139 3.08 21.77 7.95
C GLU A 139 2.11 21.63 6.76
N ASP A 140 2.57 21.95 5.55
CA ASP A 140 1.76 21.83 4.35
C ASP A 140 1.55 20.37 3.94
N GLN A 141 2.57 19.52 4.13
CA GLN A 141 2.43 18.06 3.98
C GLN A 141 1.34 17.52 4.90
N CYS A 142 1.33 17.92 6.18
CA CYS A 142 0.31 17.49 7.15
C CYS A 142 -1.08 17.99 6.79
N LYS A 143 -1.23 19.24 6.32
CA LYS A 143 -2.52 19.79 5.90
C LYS A 143 -3.08 19.02 4.69
N ILE A 144 -2.25 18.79 3.67
CA ILE A 144 -2.64 18.04 2.47
C ILE A 144 -3.05 16.62 2.86
N ALA A 145 -2.22 15.94 3.63
CA ALA A 145 -2.49 14.58 4.08
C ALA A 145 -3.79 14.49 4.88
N GLY A 146 -4.05 15.44 5.79
CA GLY A 146 -5.26 15.47 6.59
C GLY A 146 -6.54 15.66 5.76
N VAL A 147 -6.50 16.48 4.71
CA VAL A 147 -7.65 16.64 3.80
C VAL A 147 -7.92 15.34 3.03
N LEU A 148 -6.88 14.72 2.50
CA LEU A 148 -7.00 13.46 1.74
C LEU A 148 -7.48 12.30 2.63
N GLU A 149 -7.02 12.22 3.88
CA GLU A 149 -7.45 11.22 4.86
C GLU A 149 -8.95 11.31 5.14
N VAL A 150 -9.50 12.51 5.33
CA VAL A 150 -10.95 12.71 5.51
C VAL A 150 -11.75 12.27 4.28
N ILE A 151 -11.18 12.43 3.08
CA ILE A 151 -11.83 11.96 1.84
C ILE A 151 -11.82 10.43 1.78
N ASP A 152 -10.68 9.80 2.09
CA ASP A 152 -10.57 8.33 2.12
C ASP A 152 -11.53 7.72 3.14
N GLU A 153 -11.61 8.26 4.36
CA GLU A 153 -12.57 7.82 5.38
C GLU A 153 -14.03 7.90 4.88
N LYS A 154 -14.39 8.93 4.12
CA LYS A 154 -15.74 9.03 3.53
C LYS A 154 -15.97 8.02 2.42
N ILE A 155 -14.95 7.71 1.62
CA ILE A 155 -15.04 6.69 0.57
C ILE A 155 -15.24 5.32 1.21
N ASP A 156 -14.49 4.99 2.25
CA ASP A 156 -14.58 3.73 2.98
C ASP A 156 -15.98 3.59 3.61
N LEU A 157 -16.45 4.62 4.31
CA LEU A 157 -17.79 4.62 4.93
C LEU A 157 -18.90 4.46 3.88
N ASN A 158 -18.82 5.13 2.75
CA ASN A 158 -19.81 4.97 1.67
C ASN A 158 -19.77 3.56 1.07
N THR A 159 -18.60 2.96 0.99
CA THR A 159 -18.44 1.59 0.49
C THR A 159 -19.10 0.59 1.43
N ASP A 160 -18.90 0.74 2.73
CA ASP A 160 -19.52 -0.12 3.76
C ASP A 160 -21.05 0.01 3.75
N ILE A 161 -21.59 1.25 3.66
CA ILE A 161 -23.04 1.49 3.56
C ILE A 161 -23.61 0.82 2.30
N ASN A 162 -22.93 0.90 1.16
CA ASN A 162 -23.40 0.28 -0.06
C ASN A 162 -23.40 -1.25 0.03
N ILE A 163 -22.38 -1.84 0.67
CA ILE A 163 -22.30 -3.28 0.91
C ILE A 163 -23.47 -3.73 1.80
N GLU A 164 -23.73 -3.07 2.92
CA GLU A 164 -24.84 -3.38 3.82
C GLU A 164 -26.19 -3.26 3.10
N PHE A 165 -26.38 -2.22 2.29
CA PHE A 165 -27.60 -2.03 1.51
C PHE A 165 -27.84 -3.16 0.49
N VAL A 166 -26.80 -3.61 -0.21
CA VAL A 166 -26.88 -4.73 -1.14
C VAL A 166 -27.23 -6.01 -0.40
N PHE A 167 -26.57 -6.32 0.73
CA PHE A 167 -26.87 -7.49 1.54
C PHE A 167 -28.30 -7.48 2.08
N SER A 168 -28.79 -6.34 2.56
CA SER A 168 -30.17 -6.24 3.04
C SER A 168 -31.20 -6.50 1.95
N LYS A 169 -30.97 -6.00 0.73
CA LYS A 169 -31.84 -6.28 -0.43
C LYS A 169 -31.80 -7.73 -0.86
N MET A 170 -30.64 -8.40 -0.79
CA MET A 170 -30.53 -9.83 -1.12
C MET A 170 -31.32 -10.73 -0.14
N GLN A 171 -31.42 -10.31 1.13
CA GLN A 171 -32.19 -11.04 2.14
C GLN A 171 -33.70 -10.80 2.03
N THR A 172 -34.14 -9.67 1.49
CA THR A 172 -35.56 -9.31 1.36
C THR A 172 -36.19 -9.73 0.04
N THR A 173 -35.41 -10.23 -0.93
CA THR A 173 -35.96 -10.74 -2.19
C THR A 173 -36.55 -12.13 -1.96
N PRO A 174 -37.89 -12.34 -2.14
CA PRO A 174 -38.49 -13.66 -2.00
C PRO A 174 -37.84 -14.61 -3.01
N ARG A 175 -37.46 -15.81 -2.57
CA ARG A 175 -37.09 -16.90 -3.49
C ARG A 175 -38.31 -17.17 -4.38
N ILE A 176 -38.25 -16.73 -5.61
CA ILE A 176 -39.23 -17.12 -6.62
C ILE A 176 -39.00 -18.61 -6.81
N GLY A 177 -39.91 -19.42 -6.22
CA GLY A 177 -39.92 -20.86 -6.39
C GLY A 177 -40.28 -21.16 -7.85
N PHE A 178 -39.37 -21.74 -8.58
CA PHE A 178 -39.69 -22.42 -9.81
C PHE A 178 -40.36 -23.78 -9.44
N TRP A 179 -41.60 -23.90 -9.85
CA TRP A 179 -42.36 -25.15 -9.87
C TRP A 179 -41.91 -25.97 -11.08
#